data_071b0710bea6f55c146d3a2670e140d9
#
_entry.id   071b0710bea6f55c146d3a2670e140d9
#
_cell.length_a   1.000
_cell.length_b   1.000
_cell.length_c   1.000
_cell.angle_alpha   90.00
_cell.angle_beta   90.00
_cell.angle_gamma   90.00
#
_symmetry.space_group_name_H-M   'P 1'
#
loop_
_entity.id
_entity.type
_entity.pdbx_description
1 polymer ?
#
loop_
_entity_poly.entity_id
_entity_poly.type
_entity_poly.pdbx_seq_one_letter_code
_entity_poly.pdbx_strand_id
1 'polypeptide(L)'
;EGDKKPIVIEIKDNSMELKIDSAMGSMNEEIDIEKDGKDILIGFNPKFLIDALKVIDDEVIHMYLMNPKAPCFIRDDEENYTYLILPVNISQNQNR
;
A
#
# COMPACT_ATOMS: atom_id res chain seq x y z
N GLU A 1 -4.91 20.46 -1.30
CA GLU A 1 -4.43 19.80 -1.44
C GLU A 1 -3.19 19.63 -1.01
N GLY A 2 -2.29 20.14 -0.78
CA GLY A 2 -1.11 19.84 -0.20
C GLY A 2 -1.16 19.10 1.05
N ASP A 3 -2.29 18.83 1.57
CA ASP A 3 -2.33 18.14 2.77
C ASP A 3 -2.58 16.72 2.63
N LYS A 4 -2.41 16.15 1.50
CA LYS A 4 -2.63 14.75 1.35
C LYS A 4 -1.59 13.97 2.07
N LYS A 5 -2.01 13.10 2.93
CA LYS A 5 -1.11 12.26 3.65
C LYS A 5 -1.07 10.90 3.01
N PRO A 6 0.05 10.21 3.09
CA PRO A 6 0.14 8.91 2.45
C PRO A 6 -0.68 7.87 3.21
N ILE A 7 -1.07 6.84 2.51
CA ILE A 7 -1.54 5.64 3.14
C ILE A 7 -0.30 4.84 3.50
N VAL A 8 -0.18 4.46 4.75
CA VAL A 8 0.93 3.65 5.20
C VAL A 8 0.44 2.21 5.31
N ILE A 9 1.14 1.32 4.65
CA ILE A 9 0.79 -0.09 4.65
C ILE A 9 1.85 -0.83 5.41
N GLU A 10 1.43 -1.54 6.45
CA GLU A 10 2.34 -2.36 7.22
C GLU A 10 1.99 -3.81 7.00
N ILE A 11 2.93 -4.59 6.49
CA ILE A 11 2.72 -5.99 6.22
C ILE A 11 3.56 -6.78 7.19
N LYS A 12 2.91 -7.56 8.04
CA LYS A 12 3.57 -8.39 9.01
C LYS A 12 2.90 -9.74 9.01
N ASP A 13 3.68 -10.77 8.94
CA ASP A 13 3.16 -12.13 8.93
C ASP A 13 2.15 -12.25 7.78
N ASN A 14 0.98 -12.71 7.98
CA ASN A 14 -0.02 -12.82 6.92
C ASN A 14 -1.11 -11.78 7.09
N SER A 15 -0.72 -10.57 7.47
CA SER A 15 -1.67 -9.51 7.70
C SER A 15 -1.16 -8.22 7.09
N MET A 16 -2.05 -7.42 6.59
CA MET A 16 -1.74 -6.12 6.05
C MET A 16 -2.59 -5.09 6.78
N GLU A 17 -1.96 -4.07 7.32
CA GLU A 17 -2.70 -3.01 7.98
C GLU A 17 -2.56 -1.73 7.18
N LEU A 18 -3.66 -1.10 6.85
CA LEU A 18 -3.68 0.15 6.13
C LEU A 18 -3.97 1.25 7.14
N LYS A 19 -3.11 2.25 7.17
CA LYS A 19 -3.22 3.33 8.14
C LYS A 19 -3.33 4.65 7.42
N ILE A 20 -4.36 5.41 7.72
CA ILE A 20 -4.58 6.69 7.09
C ILE A 20 -4.81 7.70 8.19
N ASP A 21 -4.04 8.78 8.19
CA ASP A 21 -4.23 9.87 9.12
C ASP A 21 -4.75 11.08 8.37
N SER A 22 -5.65 11.80 8.98
CA SER A 22 -6.12 13.02 8.38
C SER A 22 -6.44 14.01 9.50
N ALA A 23 -6.80 15.20 9.13
CA ALA A 23 -7.18 16.21 10.11
C ALA A 23 -8.41 15.80 10.89
N MET A 24 -9.20 14.90 10.33
CA MET A 24 -10.39 14.47 11.00
C MET A 24 -10.18 13.25 11.87
N GLY A 25 -9.03 12.70 11.89
CA GLY A 25 -8.74 11.53 12.72
C GLY A 25 -7.95 10.49 11.95
N SER A 26 -7.81 9.35 12.56
CA SER A 26 -7.04 8.25 11.99
C SER A 26 -7.95 7.09 11.68
N MET A 27 -7.58 6.32 10.68
CA MET A 27 -8.33 5.14 10.32
C MET A 27 -7.38 4.01 10.06
N ASN A 28 -7.68 2.86 10.60
CA ASN A 28 -6.88 1.66 10.37
C ASN A 28 -7.79 0.56 9.86
N GLU A 29 -7.24 -0.23 8.96
CA GLU A 29 -7.99 -1.37 8.43
C GLU A 29 -7.05 -2.54 8.33
N GLU A 30 -7.45 -3.69 8.79
CA GLU A 30 -6.59 -4.86 8.76
C GLU A 30 -7.18 -5.90 7.83
N ILE A 31 -6.35 -6.47 6.98
CA ILE A 31 -6.76 -7.41 5.96
C ILE A 31 -5.89 -8.63 6.04
N ASP A 32 -6.48 -9.79 5.91
CA ASP A 32 -5.72 -11.03 5.84
C ASP A 32 -5.12 -11.17 4.46
N ILE A 33 -3.88 -11.57 4.38
CA ILE A 33 -3.20 -11.76 3.10
C ILE A 33 -2.39 -13.03 3.14
N GLU A 34 -1.90 -13.42 1.99
CA GLU A 34 -0.91 -14.48 1.91
C GLU A 34 0.39 -13.82 1.53
N LYS A 35 1.35 -13.83 2.40
CA LYS A 35 2.60 -13.15 2.16
C LYS A 35 3.70 -14.15 1.90
N ASP A 36 4.55 -13.82 0.93
CA ASP A 36 5.72 -14.57 0.65
C ASP A 36 6.88 -13.61 0.75
N GLY A 37 7.68 -13.71 1.76
CA GLY A 37 8.84 -12.84 1.91
C GLY A 37 8.81 -12.09 3.22
N LYS A 38 9.48 -10.95 3.23
CA LYS A 38 9.73 -10.24 4.47
C LYS A 38 8.62 -9.28 4.78
N ASP A 39 8.52 -8.89 6.04
CA ASP A 39 7.62 -7.83 6.43
C ASP A 39 8.08 -6.52 5.83
N ILE A 40 7.17 -5.57 5.64
CA ILE A 40 7.52 -4.31 5.03
C ILE A 40 6.58 -3.21 5.53
N LEU A 41 7.11 -2.00 5.63
CA LEU A 41 6.34 -0.81 5.93
C LEU A 41 6.56 0.15 4.78
N ILE A 42 5.52 0.55 4.09
CA ILE A 42 5.67 1.33 2.87
C ILE A 42 4.51 2.30 2.74
N GLY A 43 4.74 3.44 2.16
CA GLY A 43 3.71 4.46 1.99
C GLY A 43 3.42 4.74 0.54
N PHE A 44 2.18 5.07 0.22
CA PHE A 44 1.76 5.39 -1.13
C PHE A 44 0.87 6.62 -1.11
N ASN A 45 0.86 7.33 -2.21
CA ASN A 45 -0.10 8.39 -2.43
C ASN A 45 -1.47 7.73 -2.60
N PRO A 46 -2.47 8.12 -1.81
CA PRO A 46 -3.75 7.44 -1.87
C PRO A 46 -4.40 7.49 -3.25
N LYS A 47 -4.21 8.59 -3.97
CA LYS A 47 -4.84 8.70 -5.26
C LYS A 47 -4.35 7.64 -6.21
N PHE A 48 -3.03 7.41 -6.23
CA PHE A 48 -2.50 6.45 -7.18
C PHE A 48 -2.87 5.02 -6.78
N LEU A 49 -2.92 4.75 -5.50
CA LEU A 49 -3.32 3.43 -5.05
C LEU A 49 -4.77 3.16 -5.41
N ILE A 50 -5.64 4.13 -5.20
CA ILE A 50 -7.03 3.97 -5.53
C ILE A 50 -7.22 3.80 -7.03
N ASP A 51 -6.47 4.56 -7.83
CA ASP A 51 -6.57 4.44 -9.28
C ASP A 51 -6.20 3.04 -9.73
N ALA A 52 -5.15 2.47 -9.15
CA ALA A 52 -4.73 1.13 -9.51
C ALA A 52 -5.82 0.12 -9.17
N LEU A 53 -6.42 0.27 -8.00
CA LEU A 53 -7.43 -0.68 -7.58
C LEU A 53 -8.72 -0.55 -8.36
N LYS A 54 -8.96 0.62 -8.95
CA LYS A 54 -10.12 0.75 -9.80
C LYS A 54 -9.92 0.08 -11.14
N VAL A 55 -8.70 0.05 -11.63
CA VAL A 55 -8.43 -0.58 -12.91
C VAL A 55 -8.42 -2.09 -12.76
N ILE A 56 -7.88 -2.59 -11.66
CA ILE A 56 -7.80 -4.01 -11.43
C ILE A 56 -8.95 -4.39 -10.52
N ASP A 57 -10.03 -4.87 -11.11
CA ASP A 57 -11.27 -5.08 -10.42
C ASP A 57 -11.49 -6.56 -10.13
N ASP A 58 -10.53 -7.23 -9.61
CA ASP A 58 -10.60 -8.63 -9.30
C ASP A 58 -10.80 -8.81 -7.82
N GLU A 59 -11.33 -9.94 -7.41
CA GLU A 59 -11.46 -10.23 -6.00
C GLU A 59 -10.12 -10.43 -5.35
N VAL A 60 -9.14 -10.89 -6.11
CA VAL A 60 -7.80 -11.14 -5.58
C VAL A 60 -6.83 -10.42 -6.46
N ILE A 61 -5.91 -9.70 -5.84
CA ILE A 61 -4.83 -9.05 -6.57
C ILE A 61 -3.52 -9.48 -5.95
N HIS A 62 -2.46 -9.29 -6.70
CA HIS A 62 -1.12 -9.62 -6.24
C HIS A 62 -0.29 -8.35 -6.18
N MET A 63 0.34 -8.09 -5.05
CA MET A 63 1.20 -6.94 -4.90
C MET A 63 2.62 -7.44 -4.74
N TYR A 64 3.52 -6.88 -5.51
CA TYR A 64 4.93 -7.25 -5.48
C TYR A 64 5.71 -6.07 -4.94
N LEU A 65 6.28 -6.23 -3.73
CA LEU A 65 6.98 -5.18 -3.04
C LEU A 65 8.37 -5.66 -2.73
N MET A 66 9.38 -4.86 -3.02
CA MET A 66 10.74 -5.27 -2.74
C MET A 66 11.29 -4.56 -1.51
N ASN A 67 11.10 -3.29 -1.42
CA ASN A 67 11.54 -2.53 -0.26
C ASN A 67 10.76 -1.22 -0.24
N PRO A 68 10.85 -0.43 0.82
CA PRO A 68 10.00 0.76 0.95
C PRO A 68 10.28 1.86 -0.05
N LYS A 69 11.35 1.75 -0.84
CA LYS A 69 11.68 2.79 -1.80
C LYS A 69 11.59 2.32 -3.23
N ALA A 70 11.35 1.05 -3.45
CA ALA A 70 11.29 0.51 -4.80
C ALA A 70 9.86 0.52 -5.31
N PRO A 71 9.66 0.55 -6.61
CA PRO A 71 8.31 0.52 -7.16
C PRO A 71 7.55 -0.72 -6.74
N CYS A 72 6.25 -0.57 -6.60
CA CYS A 72 5.36 -1.66 -6.30
C CYS A 72 4.60 -2.01 -7.55
N PHE A 73 4.45 -3.29 -7.82
CA PHE A 73 3.65 -3.73 -8.94
C PHE A 73 2.39 -4.37 -8.39
N ILE A 74 1.24 -4.02 -8.96
CA ILE A 74 -0.03 -4.62 -8.59
C ILE A 74 -0.56 -5.30 -9.83
N ARG A 75 -0.89 -6.58 -9.72
CA ARG A 75 -1.36 -7.37 -10.86
C ARG A 75 -2.69 -8.01 -10.52
N ASP A 76 -3.52 -8.19 -11.55
CA ASP A 76 -4.75 -8.91 -11.40
C ASP A 76 -4.45 -10.40 -11.24
N ASP A 77 -5.46 -11.17 -10.88
CA ASP A 77 -5.24 -12.57 -10.58
C ASP A 77 -4.78 -13.36 -11.78
N GLU A 78 -5.18 -12.98 -12.97
CA GLU A 78 -4.73 -13.67 -14.16
C GLU A 78 -3.49 -13.04 -14.76
N GLU A 79 -3.00 -12.01 -14.14
CA GLU A 79 -1.76 -11.33 -14.57
C GLU A 79 -1.85 -10.77 -15.97
N ASN A 80 -3.02 -10.29 -16.35
CA ASN A 80 -3.19 -9.62 -17.63
C ASN A 80 -2.81 -8.16 -17.54
N TYR A 81 -2.90 -7.55 -16.36
CA TYR A 81 -2.54 -6.18 -16.16
C TYR A 81 -1.48 -6.06 -15.11
N THR A 82 -0.60 -5.11 -15.26
CA THR A 82 0.37 -4.75 -14.23
C THR A 82 0.30 -3.24 -14.06
N TYR A 83 0.09 -2.81 -12.84
CA TYR A 83 0.02 -1.39 -12.53
C TYR A 83 1.22 -1.06 -11.64
N LEU A 84 1.97 -0.04 -12.02
CA LEU A 84 3.17 0.34 -11.30
C LEU A 84 2.88 1.54 -10.44
N ILE A 85 3.22 1.48 -9.17
CA ILE A 85 3.06 2.61 -8.27
C ILE A 85 4.37 2.86 -7.57
N LEU A 86 4.79 4.11 -7.56
CA LEU A 86 5.99 4.48 -6.82
C LEU A 86 5.62 4.81 -5.40
N PRO A 87 6.40 4.37 -4.44
CA PRO A 87 6.09 4.70 -3.04
C PRO A 87 6.50 6.12 -2.73
N VAL A 88 5.99 6.64 -1.62
CA VAL A 88 6.41 7.94 -1.13
C VAL A 88 7.19 7.73 0.15
N ASN A 89 8.02 8.69 0.48
CA ASN A 89 8.76 8.63 1.72
C ASN A 89 7.82 8.83 2.88
N ILE A 90 7.99 8.04 3.92
CA ILE A 90 7.24 8.24 5.14
C ILE A 90 8.23 8.53 6.23
N SER A 91 7.90 9.47 7.07
CA SER A 91 8.79 9.87 8.12
C SER A 91 8.53 9.00 9.28
N GLN A 92 9.38 8.02 9.48
CA GLN A 92 9.20 7.18 10.57
C GLN A 92 9.85 7.62 11.76
N ASN A 93 10.84 8.42 11.64
CA ASN A 93 11.58 8.79 12.81
C ASN A 93 10.98 9.91 13.48
N GLN A 94 9.96 10.49 13.01
CA GLN A 94 9.46 11.52 13.76
C GLN A 94 8.78 11.03 14.89
N ASN A 95 8.76 9.83 15.05
CA ASN A 95 8.28 9.37 16.16
C ASN A 95 9.19 9.32 17.12
N ARG A 96 10.06 9.76 17.16
CA ARG A 96 10.88 9.65 18.14
C ARG A 96 10.93 10.60 18.90
#